data_b6814841c8b2f0f1df4def5055662350
#
_entry.id   b6814841c8b2f0f1df4def5055662350
#
_cell.length_a   1.000
_cell.length_b   1.000
_cell.length_c   1.000
_cell.angle_alpha   90.00
_cell.angle_beta   90.00
_cell.angle_gamma   90.00
#
_symmetry.space_group_name_H-M   'P 1'
#
loop_
_entity.id
_entity.type
_entity.pdbx_description
1 polymer ?
#
loop_
_entity_poly.entity_id
_entity_poly.type
_entity_poly.pdbx_seq_one_letter_code
_entity_poly.pdbx_strand_id
1 'polypeptide(L)'
;LPYTLPYNQSTFSLDGSSDDWEKLQTAIGQGKTQITPLHNLMIVSAIANGGTLMKPYMIDHVENVGGQTVKKFLPSAYGTLMSANDAQFLTHLMSQVVEIGTGSAMRGASYTVAGKTGSAEFETGKETHSWFVGFAPADKPKVAICVLAEESGSGGAVAAPIARQVLDRYFAKYGQ
;
A
#
# COMPACT_ATOMS: atom_id res chain seq x y z
N LEU A 1 -0.61 5.49 -13.76
CA LEU A 1 -1.56 5.76 -12.68
C LEU A 1 -2.45 6.95 -13.04
N PRO A 2 -3.71 7.00 -12.59
CA PRO A 2 -4.63 8.12 -12.82
C PRO A 2 -4.33 9.30 -11.88
N TYR A 3 -3.11 9.81 -11.92
CA TYR A 3 -2.63 10.87 -11.07
C TYR A 3 -2.16 12.06 -11.91
N THR A 4 -2.53 13.28 -11.53
CA THR A 4 -2.33 14.49 -12.34
C THR A 4 -0.98 15.18 -12.09
N LEU A 5 -0.28 14.85 -11.00
CA LEU A 5 1.04 15.36 -10.73
C LEU A 5 2.13 14.47 -11.34
N PRO A 6 3.32 14.99 -11.65
CA PRO A 6 4.45 14.17 -12.09
C PRO A 6 4.80 13.09 -11.07
N TYR A 7 5.00 11.86 -11.52
CA TYR A 7 5.41 10.73 -10.68
C TYR A 7 6.27 9.76 -11.49
N ASN A 8 7.12 9.00 -10.81
CA ASN A 8 7.87 7.92 -11.42
C ASN A 8 6.93 6.74 -11.71
N GLN A 9 7.08 6.13 -12.88
CA GLN A 9 6.26 4.99 -13.27
C GLN A 9 6.85 3.68 -12.76
N SER A 10 5.99 2.76 -12.37
CA SER A 10 6.38 1.36 -12.17
C SER A 10 6.63 0.69 -13.51
N THR A 11 7.50 -0.31 -13.52
CA THR A 11 7.79 -1.13 -14.71
C THR A 11 7.32 -2.56 -14.48
N PHE A 12 6.81 -3.18 -15.53
CA PHE A 12 6.49 -4.60 -15.56
C PHE A 12 7.25 -5.23 -16.74
N SER A 13 8.13 -6.18 -16.45
CA SER A 13 9.10 -6.67 -17.42
C SER A 13 8.89 -8.12 -17.88
N LEU A 14 7.79 -8.78 -17.49
CA LEU A 14 7.43 -10.09 -18.02
C LEU A 14 6.76 -9.96 -19.39
N ASP A 15 7.17 -10.81 -20.31
CA ASP A 15 6.55 -10.98 -21.64
C ASP A 15 6.50 -12.45 -22.04
N GLY A 16 6.10 -12.72 -23.29
CA GLY A 16 6.00 -14.09 -23.83
C GLY A 16 7.34 -14.83 -23.95
N SER A 17 8.48 -14.13 -23.89
CA SER A 17 9.83 -14.70 -23.95
C SER A 17 10.45 -14.92 -22.56
N SER A 18 9.81 -14.43 -21.49
CA SER A 18 10.32 -14.58 -20.13
C SER A 18 10.38 -16.06 -19.72
N ASP A 19 11.49 -16.45 -19.15
CA ASP A 19 11.70 -17.81 -18.66
C ASP A 19 10.96 -18.07 -17.34
N ASP A 20 10.98 -19.31 -16.87
CA ASP A 20 10.26 -19.69 -15.66
C ASP A 20 10.90 -19.12 -14.40
N TRP A 21 12.21 -18.82 -14.43
CA TRP A 21 12.90 -18.16 -13.33
C TRP A 21 12.45 -16.70 -13.18
N GLU A 22 12.39 -15.94 -14.26
CA GLU A 22 11.89 -14.56 -14.27
C GLU A 22 10.43 -14.48 -13.80
N LYS A 23 9.59 -15.43 -14.24
CA LYS A 23 8.19 -15.54 -13.77
C LYS A 23 8.11 -15.83 -12.28
N LEU A 24 8.92 -16.77 -11.78
CA LEU A 24 8.97 -17.13 -10.37
C LEU A 24 9.45 -15.93 -9.51
N GLN A 25 10.53 -15.26 -9.91
CA GLN A 25 11.04 -14.09 -9.22
C GLN A 25 9.97 -12.98 -9.13
N THR A 26 9.31 -12.67 -10.23
CA THR A 26 8.24 -11.66 -10.25
C THR A 26 7.06 -12.05 -9.39
N ALA A 27 6.68 -13.34 -9.36
CA ALA A 27 5.57 -13.85 -8.55
C ALA A 27 5.79 -13.69 -7.03
N ILE A 28 7.05 -13.68 -6.59
CA ILE A 28 7.41 -13.43 -5.17
C ILE A 28 7.78 -11.97 -4.90
N GLY A 29 7.62 -11.07 -5.87
CA GLY A 29 7.91 -9.64 -5.73
C GLY A 29 9.39 -9.28 -5.85
N GLN A 30 10.16 -10.10 -6.57
CA GLN A 30 11.57 -9.91 -6.90
C GLN A 30 11.77 -9.76 -8.42
N GLY A 31 13.01 -9.70 -8.87
CA GLY A 31 13.37 -9.64 -10.28
C GLY A 31 13.36 -8.24 -10.88
N LYS A 32 13.03 -8.13 -12.17
CA LYS A 32 13.14 -6.87 -12.94
C LYS A 32 11.92 -5.95 -12.83
N THR A 33 10.79 -6.44 -12.29
CA THR A 33 9.59 -5.62 -12.10
C THR A 33 9.81 -4.64 -10.94
N GLN A 34 9.59 -3.36 -11.20
CA GLN A 34 9.75 -2.29 -10.21
C GLN A 34 8.42 -1.62 -9.92
N ILE A 35 8.10 -1.42 -8.65
CA ILE A 35 6.89 -0.76 -8.22
C ILE A 35 7.22 0.48 -7.37
N THR A 36 6.56 1.59 -7.66
CA THR A 36 6.69 2.80 -6.84
C THR A 36 5.84 2.69 -5.57
N PRO A 37 6.22 3.36 -4.46
CA PRO A 37 5.40 3.40 -3.25
C PRO A 37 3.97 3.88 -3.51
N LEU A 38 3.79 4.89 -4.35
CA LEU A 38 2.46 5.39 -4.74
C LEU A 38 1.63 4.30 -5.43
N HIS A 39 2.21 3.57 -6.37
CA HIS A 39 1.48 2.51 -7.07
C HIS A 39 1.09 1.38 -6.11
N ASN A 40 2.01 0.97 -5.23
CA ASN A 40 1.74 -0.06 -4.23
C ASN A 40 0.66 0.39 -3.23
N LEU A 41 0.69 1.67 -2.80
CA LEU A 41 -0.36 2.27 -1.98
C LEU A 41 -1.72 2.24 -2.69
N MET A 42 -1.77 2.53 -3.99
CA MET A 42 -3.02 2.49 -4.75
C MET A 42 -3.59 1.08 -4.87
N ILE A 43 -2.74 0.05 -5.06
CA ILE A 43 -3.16 -1.35 -5.09
C ILE A 43 -3.77 -1.75 -3.74
N VAL A 44 -3.08 -1.47 -2.64
CA VAL A 44 -3.58 -1.83 -1.30
C VAL A 44 -4.83 -1.03 -0.92
N SER A 45 -4.95 0.20 -1.39
CA SER A 45 -6.17 1.01 -1.22
C SER A 45 -7.36 0.42 -1.98
N ALA A 46 -7.14 -0.17 -3.16
CA ALA A 46 -8.21 -0.86 -3.88
C ALA A 46 -8.68 -2.13 -3.16
N ILE A 47 -7.76 -2.90 -2.55
CA ILE A 47 -8.12 -4.04 -1.69
C ILE A 47 -8.99 -3.56 -0.52
N ALA A 48 -8.54 -2.52 0.19
CA ALA A 48 -9.29 -1.91 1.30
C ALA A 48 -10.67 -1.39 0.89
N ASN A 49 -10.84 -0.99 -0.37
CA ASN A 49 -12.08 -0.44 -0.93
C ASN A 49 -12.88 -1.48 -1.74
N GLY A 50 -12.82 -2.75 -1.36
CA GLY A 50 -13.61 -3.82 -1.96
C GLY A 50 -13.30 -4.07 -3.45
N GLY A 51 -12.05 -3.87 -3.87
CA GLY A 51 -11.56 -4.11 -5.23
C GLY A 51 -11.62 -2.90 -6.16
N THR A 52 -12.22 -1.79 -5.71
CA THR A 52 -12.37 -0.58 -6.53
C THR A 52 -11.21 0.39 -6.30
N LEU A 53 -10.46 0.70 -7.37
CA LEU A 53 -9.42 1.72 -7.37
C LEU A 53 -10.04 3.10 -7.56
N MET A 54 -9.74 4.02 -6.64
CA MET A 54 -10.12 5.41 -6.73
C MET A 54 -9.02 6.24 -7.39
N LYS A 55 -9.40 7.32 -8.07
CA LYS A 55 -8.42 8.31 -8.57
C LYS A 55 -7.83 9.08 -7.38
N PRO A 56 -6.51 9.07 -7.19
CA PRO A 56 -5.90 9.85 -6.12
C PRO A 56 -5.97 11.35 -6.43
N TYR A 57 -6.25 12.15 -5.42
CA TYR A 57 -6.20 13.61 -5.48
C TYR A 57 -5.72 14.18 -4.15
N MET A 58 -5.11 15.36 -4.19
CA MET A 58 -4.53 16.03 -3.00
C MET A 58 -5.31 17.29 -2.62
N ILE A 59 -6.07 17.87 -3.56
CA ILE A 59 -6.82 19.11 -3.35
C ILE A 59 -8.27 18.74 -3.12
N ASP A 60 -8.81 19.01 -1.93
CA ASP A 60 -10.22 18.79 -1.61
C ASP A 60 -11.10 19.89 -2.22
N HIS A 61 -10.71 21.15 -2.04
CA HIS A 61 -11.47 22.28 -2.57
C HIS A 61 -10.57 23.49 -2.84
N VAL A 62 -11.14 24.48 -3.52
CA VAL A 62 -10.52 25.80 -3.75
C VAL A 62 -11.49 26.84 -3.16
N GLU A 63 -10.93 27.75 -2.36
CA GLU A 63 -11.67 28.87 -1.78
C GLU A 63 -11.25 30.21 -2.41
N ASN A 64 -12.18 31.17 -2.42
CA ASN A 64 -11.85 32.55 -2.72
C ASN A 64 -11.29 33.27 -1.50
N VAL A 65 -10.86 34.54 -1.66
CA VAL A 65 -10.28 35.36 -0.59
C VAL A 65 -11.24 35.56 0.61
N GLY A 66 -12.53 35.42 0.40
CA GLY A 66 -13.58 35.51 1.43
C GLY A 66 -13.89 34.19 2.14
N GLY A 67 -13.15 33.11 1.86
CA GLY A 67 -13.34 31.79 2.49
C GLY A 67 -14.52 30.99 1.91
N GLN A 68 -15.08 31.37 0.77
CA GLN A 68 -16.16 30.63 0.13
C GLN A 68 -15.60 29.58 -0.82
N THR A 69 -16.07 28.35 -0.74
CA THR A 69 -15.69 27.28 -1.67
C THR A 69 -16.19 27.59 -3.07
N VAL A 70 -15.27 27.81 -4.00
CA VAL A 70 -15.57 28.05 -5.43
C VAL A 70 -15.50 26.77 -6.27
N LYS A 71 -14.77 25.75 -5.79
CA LYS A 71 -14.69 24.44 -6.44
C LYS A 71 -14.41 23.36 -5.40
N LYS A 72 -15.16 22.26 -5.46
CA LYS A 72 -14.93 21.06 -4.66
C LYS A 72 -14.58 19.89 -5.58
N PHE A 73 -13.58 19.09 -5.16
CA PHE A 73 -13.19 17.86 -5.84
C PHE A 73 -13.86 16.69 -5.11
N LEU A 74 -14.55 15.84 -5.86
CA LEU A 74 -15.24 14.69 -5.30
C LEU A 74 -14.47 13.41 -5.63
N PRO A 75 -14.49 12.41 -4.74
CA PRO A 75 -13.93 11.10 -5.02
C PRO A 75 -14.54 10.51 -6.30
N SER A 76 -13.72 9.93 -7.16
CA SER A 76 -14.18 9.26 -8.38
C SER A 76 -13.43 7.95 -8.57
N ALA A 77 -14.15 6.90 -9.00
CA ALA A 77 -13.53 5.62 -9.31
C ALA A 77 -12.70 5.73 -10.60
N TYR A 78 -11.55 5.04 -10.59
CA TYR A 78 -10.76 4.81 -11.79
C TYR A 78 -11.22 3.54 -12.50
N GLY A 79 -11.43 2.46 -11.72
CA GLY A 79 -11.87 1.17 -12.23
C GLY A 79 -11.89 0.10 -11.16
N THR A 80 -12.34 -1.09 -11.53
CA THR A 80 -12.33 -2.27 -10.66
C THR A 80 -11.09 -3.11 -10.97
N LEU A 81 -10.24 -3.35 -9.98
CA LEU A 81 -9.04 -4.18 -10.10
C LEU A 81 -9.33 -5.66 -9.83
N MET A 82 -10.28 -5.94 -8.94
CA MET A 82 -10.64 -7.30 -8.54
C MET A 82 -12.09 -7.33 -8.03
N SER A 83 -12.65 -8.53 -7.89
CA SER A 83 -13.97 -8.68 -7.30
C SER A 83 -13.96 -8.34 -5.79
N ALA A 84 -15.13 -8.01 -5.23
CA ALA A 84 -15.25 -7.78 -3.79
C ALA A 84 -14.89 -9.04 -2.96
N ASN A 85 -15.19 -10.23 -3.48
CA ASN A 85 -14.83 -11.50 -2.83
C ASN A 85 -13.31 -11.69 -2.79
N ASP A 86 -12.61 -11.38 -3.89
CA ASP A 86 -11.13 -11.47 -3.94
C ASP A 86 -10.49 -10.44 -3.01
N ALA A 87 -11.03 -9.22 -2.96
CA ALA A 87 -10.56 -8.18 -2.05
C ALA A 87 -10.75 -8.60 -0.58
N GLN A 88 -11.88 -9.20 -0.24
CA GLN A 88 -12.14 -9.75 1.09
C GLN A 88 -11.21 -10.92 1.43
N PHE A 89 -10.98 -11.81 0.49
CA PHE A 89 -10.04 -12.93 0.66
C PHE A 89 -8.60 -12.41 0.89
N LEU A 90 -8.14 -11.45 0.09
CA LEU A 90 -6.84 -10.81 0.30
C LEU A 90 -6.76 -10.10 1.65
N THR A 91 -7.80 -9.41 2.07
CA THR A 91 -7.87 -8.77 3.39
C THR A 91 -7.68 -9.80 4.51
N HIS A 92 -8.34 -10.96 4.40
CA HIS A 92 -8.17 -12.05 5.36
C HIS A 92 -6.72 -12.54 5.39
N LEU A 93 -6.11 -12.83 4.23
CA LEU A 93 -4.71 -13.27 4.16
C LEU A 93 -3.74 -12.21 4.72
N MET A 94 -3.96 -10.92 4.42
CA MET A 94 -3.17 -9.82 4.93
C MET A 94 -3.31 -9.64 6.46
N SER A 95 -4.48 -9.95 7.03
CA SER A 95 -4.67 -9.99 8.48
C SER A 95 -3.89 -11.13 9.12
N GLN A 96 -3.83 -12.31 8.48
CA GLN A 96 -3.02 -13.44 8.96
C GLN A 96 -1.52 -13.11 8.97
N VAL A 97 -1.03 -12.30 8.03
CA VAL A 97 0.37 -11.81 8.06
C VAL A 97 0.67 -11.02 9.34
N VAL A 98 -0.30 -10.28 9.84
CA VAL A 98 -0.19 -9.54 11.11
C VAL A 98 -0.32 -10.48 12.31
N GLU A 99 -1.31 -11.36 12.30
CA GLU A 99 -1.65 -12.21 13.45
C GLU A 99 -0.60 -13.30 13.71
N ILE A 100 -0.15 -13.98 12.69
CA ILE A 100 0.75 -15.15 12.82
C ILE A 100 2.00 -15.06 11.94
N GLY A 101 2.13 -14.01 11.09
CA GLY A 101 3.22 -13.87 10.13
C GLY A 101 4.22 -12.76 10.47
N THR A 102 4.88 -12.28 9.41
CA THR A 102 5.97 -11.30 9.47
C THR A 102 5.53 -9.87 9.82
N GLY A 103 4.22 -9.59 9.83
CA GLY A 103 3.64 -8.31 10.24
C GLY A 103 3.42 -8.14 11.74
N SER A 104 4.05 -8.96 12.57
CA SER A 104 3.82 -9.04 14.03
C SER A 104 4.02 -7.72 14.79
N ALA A 105 4.77 -6.76 14.24
CA ALA A 105 4.90 -5.41 14.80
C ALA A 105 3.56 -4.66 14.91
N MET A 106 2.54 -5.08 14.14
CA MET A 106 1.19 -4.53 14.18
C MET A 106 0.31 -5.13 15.29
N ARG A 107 0.74 -6.21 15.95
CA ARG A 107 -0.07 -6.86 17.01
C ARG A 107 -0.26 -5.95 18.21
N GLY A 108 -1.39 -6.12 18.88
CA GLY A 108 -1.71 -5.34 20.08
C GLY A 108 -2.03 -3.86 19.80
N ALA A 109 -2.31 -3.48 18.56
CA ALA A 109 -2.92 -2.19 18.25
C ALA A 109 -4.36 -2.14 18.80
N SER A 110 -4.85 -0.95 19.09
CA SER A 110 -6.26 -0.74 19.47
C SER A 110 -7.23 -0.83 18.28
N TYR A 111 -6.71 -1.14 17.10
CA TYR A 111 -7.41 -1.32 15.83
C TYR A 111 -6.88 -2.55 15.09
N THR A 112 -7.71 -3.14 14.25
CA THR A 112 -7.32 -4.27 13.39
C THR A 112 -6.49 -3.79 12.22
N VAL A 113 -5.53 -4.62 11.75
CA VAL A 113 -4.66 -4.28 10.62
C VAL A 113 -4.63 -5.44 9.62
N ALA A 114 -4.80 -5.13 8.36
CA ALA A 114 -4.44 -6.01 7.26
C ALA A 114 -3.19 -5.45 6.57
N GLY A 115 -2.12 -6.24 6.45
CA GLY A 115 -0.87 -5.74 5.89
C GLY A 115 0.06 -6.83 5.37
N LYS A 116 1.06 -6.42 4.60
CA LYS A 116 2.10 -7.27 4.03
C LYS A 116 3.46 -6.60 4.16
N THR A 117 4.43 -7.31 4.68
CA THR A 117 5.84 -6.93 4.69
C THR A 117 6.53 -7.35 3.41
N GLY A 118 7.57 -6.64 3.03
CA GLY A 118 8.46 -7.00 1.93
C GLY A 118 9.91 -6.70 2.28
N SER A 119 10.83 -7.49 1.72
CA SER A 119 12.28 -7.24 1.76
C SER A 119 12.75 -7.39 0.32
N ALA A 120 12.90 -6.27 -0.39
CA ALA A 120 13.22 -6.26 -1.81
C ALA A 120 14.72 -6.14 -2.03
N GLU A 121 15.32 -7.15 -2.64
CA GLU A 121 16.71 -7.12 -3.11
C GLU A 121 16.81 -6.21 -4.33
N PHE A 122 17.87 -5.42 -4.42
CA PHE A 122 18.12 -4.52 -5.56
C PHE A 122 19.56 -4.57 -6.05
N GLU A 123 20.52 -4.90 -5.18
CA GLU A 123 21.94 -5.00 -5.50
C GLU A 123 22.62 -6.04 -4.62
N THR A 124 23.50 -6.85 -5.23
CA THR A 124 24.27 -7.88 -4.49
C THR A 124 25.17 -7.26 -3.43
N GLY A 125 25.08 -7.75 -2.21
CA GLY A 125 25.89 -7.30 -1.07
C GLY A 125 25.38 -6.05 -0.38
N LYS A 126 24.21 -5.54 -0.79
CA LYS A 126 23.50 -4.45 -0.10
C LYS A 126 22.38 -4.99 0.78
N GLU A 127 22.01 -4.21 1.80
CA GLU A 127 20.81 -4.46 2.58
C GLU A 127 19.55 -4.31 1.70
N THR A 128 18.55 -5.12 1.94
CA THR A 128 17.29 -5.06 1.19
C THR A 128 16.52 -3.78 1.49
N HIS A 129 15.68 -3.35 0.55
CA HIS A 129 14.68 -2.33 0.82
C HIS A 129 13.55 -2.91 1.67
N SER A 130 13.30 -2.29 2.81
CA SER A 130 12.27 -2.69 3.75
C SER A 130 10.93 -2.09 3.36
N TRP A 131 9.90 -2.94 3.18
CA TRP A 131 8.55 -2.53 2.78
C TRP A 131 7.50 -2.97 3.80
N PHE A 132 6.52 -2.12 3.98
CA PHE A 132 5.23 -2.48 4.56
C PHE A 132 4.10 -1.77 3.81
N VAL A 133 3.07 -2.52 3.43
CA VAL A 133 1.82 -1.99 2.90
C VAL A 133 0.66 -2.55 3.68
N GLY A 134 -0.37 -1.74 3.89
CA GLY A 134 -1.54 -2.21 4.62
C GLY A 134 -2.60 -1.14 4.80
N PHE A 135 -3.64 -1.49 5.53
CA PHE A 135 -4.72 -0.59 5.89
C PHE A 135 -5.30 -0.96 7.26
N ALA A 136 -5.98 0.00 7.84
CA ALA A 136 -6.61 -0.14 9.14
C ALA A 136 -7.88 0.74 9.26
N PRO A 137 -8.91 0.32 10.04
CA PRO A 137 -9.11 -1.05 10.54
C PRO A 137 -9.29 -2.05 9.39
N ALA A 138 -8.96 -3.34 9.60
CA ALA A 138 -9.05 -4.35 8.54
C ALA A 138 -10.50 -4.64 8.11
N ASP A 139 -11.44 -4.56 9.04
CA ASP A 139 -12.87 -4.82 8.84
C ASP A 139 -13.64 -3.61 8.26
N LYS A 140 -13.19 -2.40 8.57
CA LYS A 140 -13.79 -1.14 8.09
C LYS A 140 -12.70 -0.12 7.79
N PRO A 141 -11.98 -0.25 6.69
CA PRO A 141 -10.81 0.55 6.37
C PRO A 141 -11.08 2.06 6.37
N LYS A 142 -10.24 2.80 7.08
CA LYS A 142 -10.24 4.27 7.12
C LYS A 142 -8.97 4.88 6.53
N VAL A 143 -7.87 4.15 6.61
CA VAL A 143 -6.55 4.62 6.15
C VAL A 143 -5.75 3.47 5.55
N ALA A 144 -5.13 3.71 4.41
CA ALA A 144 -4.12 2.84 3.82
C ALA A 144 -2.74 3.47 3.96
N ILE A 145 -1.72 2.63 4.10
CA ILE A 145 -0.33 3.05 4.30
C ILE A 145 0.62 2.23 3.44
N CYS A 146 1.64 2.88 2.91
CA CYS A 146 2.80 2.26 2.29
C CYS A 146 4.06 2.89 2.89
N VAL A 147 4.93 2.08 3.44
CA VAL A 147 6.24 2.49 3.99
C VAL A 147 7.33 1.79 3.20
N LEU A 148 8.28 2.57 2.73
CA LEU A 148 9.53 2.11 2.15
C LEU A 148 10.68 2.73 2.96
N ALA A 149 11.59 1.91 3.45
CA ALA A 149 12.87 2.33 3.98
C ALA A 149 13.98 1.68 3.13
N GLU A 150 14.76 2.52 2.46
CA GLU A 150 15.79 2.06 1.54
C GLU A 150 16.98 1.50 2.31
N GLU A 151 17.62 0.44 1.78
CA GLU A 151 18.84 -0.19 2.33
C GLU A 151 18.78 -0.41 3.86
N SER A 152 17.68 -0.95 4.36
CA SER A 152 17.42 -1.02 5.81
C SER A 152 17.02 -2.40 6.32
N GLY A 153 17.10 -3.41 5.46
CA GLY A 153 16.86 -4.80 5.82
C GLY A 153 15.38 -5.23 5.77
N SER A 154 14.95 -5.98 6.77
CA SER A 154 13.66 -6.70 6.69
C SER A 154 12.45 -5.79 6.94
N GLY A 155 11.41 -5.97 6.12
CA GLY A 155 10.14 -5.24 6.24
C GLY A 155 9.46 -5.40 7.60
N GLY A 156 9.55 -6.57 8.18
CA GLY A 156 8.99 -6.84 9.51
C GLY A 156 9.72 -6.12 10.65
N ALA A 157 11.04 -5.92 10.50
CA ALA A 157 11.88 -5.30 11.53
C ALA A 157 11.95 -3.78 11.43
N VAL A 158 11.76 -3.19 10.24
CA VAL A 158 11.93 -1.74 10.02
C VAL A 158 10.64 -1.09 9.54
N ALA A 159 10.14 -1.42 8.34
CA ALA A 159 8.99 -0.73 7.76
C ALA A 159 7.69 -0.95 8.53
N ALA A 160 7.47 -2.16 9.08
CA ALA A 160 6.26 -2.43 9.86
C ALA A 160 6.20 -1.63 11.18
N PRO A 161 7.27 -1.55 12.01
CA PRO A 161 7.29 -0.68 13.18
C PRO A 161 7.06 0.81 12.86
N ILE A 162 7.62 1.31 11.75
CA ILE A 162 7.38 2.69 11.29
C ILE A 162 5.89 2.88 10.94
N ALA A 163 5.33 1.96 10.15
CA ALA A 163 3.90 2.00 9.81
C ALA A 163 3.02 1.96 11.06
N ARG A 164 3.38 1.16 12.08
CA ARG A 164 2.69 1.09 13.37
C ARG A 164 2.64 2.46 14.06
N GLN A 165 3.77 3.13 14.18
CA GLN A 165 3.84 4.46 14.81
C GLN A 165 2.97 5.49 14.08
N VAL A 166 2.96 5.47 12.74
CA VAL A 166 2.12 6.37 11.94
C VAL A 166 0.65 6.09 12.17
N LEU A 167 0.23 4.81 12.15
CA LEU A 167 -1.16 4.42 12.38
C LEU A 167 -1.61 4.71 13.80
N ASP A 168 -0.78 4.45 14.82
CA ASP A 168 -1.09 4.79 16.21
C ASP A 168 -1.34 6.29 16.34
N ARG A 169 -0.51 7.13 15.71
CA ARG A 169 -0.70 8.58 15.73
C ARG A 169 -1.94 9.04 14.98
N TYR A 170 -2.23 8.41 13.83
CA TYR A 170 -3.45 8.67 13.06
C TYR A 170 -4.70 8.38 13.89
N PHE A 171 -4.80 7.18 14.48
CA PHE A 171 -5.97 6.79 15.26
C PHE A 171 -6.08 7.54 16.59
N ALA A 172 -4.98 7.93 17.21
CA ALA A 172 -5.02 8.81 18.38
C ALA A 172 -5.60 10.20 18.06
N LYS A 173 -5.40 10.68 16.82
CA LYS A 173 -5.89 12.01 16.41
C LYS A 173 -7.27 11.98 15.77
N TYR A 174 -7.57 10.95 14.96
CA TYR A 174 -8.75 10.92 14.08
C TYR A 174 -9.65 9.70 14.30
N GLY A 175 -9.29 8.80 15.19
CA GLY A 175 -9.95 7.50 15.38
C GLY A 175 -11.19 7.51 16.29
N GLN A 176 -11.70 8.68 16.66
CA GLN A 176 -12.94 8.84 17.43
C GLN A 176 -14.18 8.65 16.56
#